data_bab155669bdf11e95f16ea4464dce828
#
_entry.id   bab155669bdf11e95f16ea4464dce828
#
_cell.length_a   1.000
_cell.length_b   1.000
_cell.length_c   1.000
_cell.angle_alpha   90.00
_cell.angle_beta   90.00
_cell.angle_gamma   90.00
#
_symmetry.space_group_name_H-M   'P 1'
#
loop_
_entity.id
_entity.type
_entity.pdbx_description
1 polymer ?
#
loop_
_entity_poly.entity_id
_entity_poly.type
_entity_poly.pdbx_seq_one_letter_code
_entity_poly.pdbx_strand_id
1 'polypeptide(L)'
;MNTVTQKMLFRQSLIQFAEKKGVTKAAIKYNVSRQYVYRWKNRYDGTLQSLADKSHRPHSHPNQHSEDELQLIRNMRRRNPHAGLVVFWVKLRQRGYTRSITGLYRVLRRLGEPRKSLPNPKYIPKPYEKMHYPGQKVQIDVKFVPTACIVGDAKAKGEKFYQYTAIDEYSRFRYIEAFQEHNSYSSAVFLEHMIKAFPFKVECVQTDNGLEFTKRLLKENDLTLFEEKLIKLGIRYKQIRPYTPRHNGKVERSHRKDNEYFYACHAFYSFDDFKNQLAVHSRKYNNFPMRPLGWKSPREFLNHFLNTGEVILS
;
A
#
# COMPACT_ATOMS: atom_id res chain seq x y z
N MET A 1 -37.55 12.44 -19.88
CA MET A 1 -38.71 12.53 -18.94
C MET A 1 -38.63 11.41 -17.96
N ASN A 2 -38.76 11.67 -16.64
CA ASN A 2 -38.58 10.63 -15.61
C ASN A 2 -39.73 9.60 -15.69
N THR A 3 -39.48 8.30 -15.57
CA THR A 3 -40.44 7.19 -15.61
C THR A 3 -41.62 7.36 -14.64
N VAL A 4 -41.40 8.04 -13.51
CA VAL A 4 -42.45 8.35 -12.52
C VAL A 4 -43.42 9.37 -13.09
N THR A 5 -42.95 10.41 -13.74
CA THR A 5 -43.78 11.45 -14.36
C THR A 5 -44.63 10.89 -15.53
N GLN A 6 -44.05 9.95 -16.32
CA GLN A 6 -44.78 9.31 -17.42
C GLN A 6 -45.97 8.47 -16.90
N LYS A 7 -45.78 7.72 -15.80
CA LYS A 7 -46.86 6.96 -15.16
C LYS A 7 -47.97 7.85 -14.62
N MET A 8 -47.63 9.00 -14.05
CA MET A 8 -48.59 9.95 -13.53
C MET A 8 -49.43 10.56 -14.67
N LEU A 9 -48.80 10.97 -15.77
CA LEU A 9 -49.47 11.49 -16.96
C LEU A 9 -50.37 10.43 -17.61
N PHE A 10 -49.94 9.20 -17.72
CA PHE A 10 -50.74 8.09 -18.18
C PHE A 10 -52.00 7.90 -17.34
N ARG A 11 -51.88 7.92 -16.00
CA ARG A 11 -53.01 7.83 -15.07
C ARG A 11 -53.98 9.02 -15.19
N GLN A 12 -53.44 10.20 -15.38
CA GLN A 12 -54.26 11.40 -15.62
C GLN A 12 -55.09 11.28 -16.91
N SER A 13 -54.45 10.90 -18.02
CA SER A 13 -55.17 10.68 -19.31
C SER A 13 -56.21 9.60 -19.21
N LEU A 14 -55.91 8.51 -18.49
CA LEU A 14 -56.85 7.41 -18.22
C LEU A 14 -58.10 7.94 -17.49
N ILE A 15 -57.93 8.72 -16.42
CA ILE A 15 -59.05 9.24 -15.61
C ILE A 15 -59.85 10.22 -16.42
N GLN A 16 -59.23 11.20 -17.10
CA GLN A 16 -59.91 12.15 -17.97
C GLN A 16 -60.74 11.45 -19.07
N PHE A 17 -60.22 10.41 -19.66
CA PHE A 17 -60.96 9.63 -20.62
C PHE A 17 -62.13 8.83 -19.97
N ALA A 18 -61.89 8.28 -18.76
CA ALA A 18 -62.95 7.55 -18.03
C ALA A 18 -64.10 8.47 -17.62
N GLU A 19 -63.85 9.71 -17.30
CA GLU A 19 -64.84 10.73 -17.00
C GLU A 19 -65.71 11.08 -18.24
N LYS A 20 -65.09 11.20 -19.40
CA LYS A 20 -65.77 11.57 -20.66
C LYS A 20 -66.52 10.39 -21.31
N LYS A 21 -66.03 9.19 -21.27
CA LYS A 21 -66.48 8.04 -22.04
C LYS A 21 -66.88 6.78 -21.21
N GLY A 22 -66.72 6.88 -19.91
CA GLY A 22 -67.05 5.82 -18.96
C GLY A 22 -65.89 4.84 -18.70
N VAL A 23 -65.92 4.20 -17.51
CA VAL A 23 -64.85 3.35 -16.99
C VAL A 23 -64.57 2.11 -17.86
N THR A 24 -65.60 1.48 -18.39
CA THR A 24 -65.47 0.27 -19.24
C THR A 24 -64.71 0.59 -20.52
N LYS A 25 -65.06 1.70 -21.21
CA LYS A 25 -64.38 2.13 -22.45
C LYS A 25 -62.94 2.55 -22.17
N ALA A 26 -62.67 3.20 -21.01
CA ALA A 26 -61.34 3.54 -20.58
C ALA A 26 -60.49 2.29 -20.32
N ALA A 27 -61.00 1.30 -19.64
CA ALA A 27 -60.32 0.04 -19.37
C ALA A 27 -59.88 -0.67 -20.66
N ILE A 28 -60.75 -0.73 -21.65
CA ILE A 28 -60.47 -1.33 -22.95
C ILE A 28 -59.41 -0.53 -23.71
N LYS A 29 -59.59 0.80 -23.83
CA LYS A 29 -58.68 1.68 -24.60
C LYS A 29 -57.24 1.65 -24.05
N TYR A 30 -57.08 1.68 -22.73
CA TYR A 30 -55.78 1.75 -22.09
C TYR A 30 -55.22 0.36 -21.69
N ASN A 31 -55.94 -0.74 -22.06
CA ASN A 31 -55.57 -2.10 -21.76
C ASN A 31 -55.28 -2.33 -20.28
N VAL A 32 -56.19 -1.88 -19.41
CA VAL A 32 -56.12 -2.03 -17.96
C VAL A 32 -57.40 -2.61 -17.39
N SER A 33 -57.35 -3.16 -16.18
CA SER A 33 -58.58 -3.66 -15.52
C SER A 33 -59.51 -2.48 -15.08
N ARG A 34 -60.80 -2.70 -15.03
CA ARG A 34 -61.75 -1.73 -14.48
C ARG A 34 -61.43 -1.36 -13.03
N GLN A 35 -60.92 -2.32 -12.23
CA GLN A 35 -60.49 -2.07 -10.86
C GLN A 35 -59.31 -1.08 -10.81
N TYR A 36 -58.37 -1.15 -11.78
CA TYR A 36 -57.28 -0.20 -11.90
C TYR A 36 -57.79 1.22 -12.16
N VAL A 37 -58.77 1.37 -13.05
CA VAL A 37 -59.38 2.68 -13.34
C VAL A 37 -60.07 3.26 -12.09
N TYR A 38 -60.90 2.44 -11.39
CA TYR A 38 -61.54 2.89 -10.15
C TYR A 38 -60.56 3.25 -9.07
N ARG A 39 -59.50 2.47 -8.88
CA ARG A 39 -58.44 2.77 -7.90
C ARG A 39 -57.88 4.15 -8.09
N TRP A 40 -57.53 4.53 -9.30
CA TRP A 40 -56.92 5.82 -9.59
C TRP A 40 -57.92 6.94 -9.62
N LYS A 41 -59.15 6.71 -10.09
CA LYS A 41 -60.24 7.66 -10.05
C LYS A 41 -60.59 8.07 -8.61
N ASN A 42 -60.71 7.12 -7.70
CA ASN A 42 -60.99 7.38 -6.28
C ASN A 42 -59.85 8.08 -5.55
N ARG A 43 -58.64 7.99 -6.09
CA ARG A 43 -57.45 8.62 -5.52
C ARG A 43 -57.15 9.99 -6.09
N TYR A 44 -57.69 10.33 -7.23
CA TYR A 44 -57.44 11.55 -7.93
C TYR A 44 -58.15 12.72 -7.25
N ASP A 45 -57.40 13.73 -6.80
CA ASP A 45 -57.88 14.97 -6.14
C ASP A 45 -57.76 16.18 -7.05
N GLY A 46 -57.55 16.00 -8.35
CA GLY A 46 -57.35 17.07 -9.31
C GLY A 46 -55.87 17.41 -9.55
N THR A 47 -54.96 16.96 -8.68
CA THR A 47 -53.53 17.22 -8.82
C THR A 47 -52.79 16.04 -9.43
N LEU A 48 -51.75 16.32 -10.25
CA LEU A 48 -50.91 15.28 -10.81
C LEU A 48 -50.17 14.47 -9.72
N GLN A 49 -49.87 15.13 -8.60
CA GLN A 49 -49.15 14.56 -7.46
C GLN A 49 -49.93 13.40 -6.80
N SER A 50 -51.27 13.48 -6.76
CA SER A 50 -52.11 12.42 -6.21
C SER A 50 -52.01 11.09 -6.97
N LEU A 51 -51.54 11.14 -8.22
CA LEU A 51 -51.34 9.99 -9.09
C LEU A 51 -49.97 9.34 -8.97
N ALA A 52 -49.10 9.86 -8.10
CA ALA A 52 -47.82 9.25 -7.82
C ALA A 52 -47.96 7.93 -7.04
N ASP A 53 -47.06 6.97 -7.26
CA ASP A 53 -47.02 5.75 -6.45
C ASP A 53 -46.66 6.08 -5.00
N LYS A 54 -47.40 5.55 -4.04
CA LYS A 54 -47.07 5.66 -2.62
C LYS A 54 -45.90 4.74 -2.32
N SER A 55 -45.03 5.16 -1.43
CA SER A 55 -43.94 4.32 -0.94
C SER A 55 -44.52 3.03 -0.31
N HIS A 56 -43.97 1.87 -0.70
CA HIS A 56 -44.28 0.59 -0.07
C HIS A 56 -43.44 0.34 1.20
N ARG A 57 -42.62 1.32 1.58
CA ARG A 57 -41.77 1.19 2.78
C ARG A 57 -42.65 1.20 4.03
N PRO A 58 -42.49 0.27 4.96
CA PRO A 58 -43.16 0.29 6.25
C PRO A 58 -42.91 1.60 6.99
N HIS A 59 -43.94 2.14 7.63
CA HIS A 59 -43.83 3.37 8.44
C HIS A 59 -43.05 3.14 9.73
N SER A 60 -43.09 1.93 10.29
CA SER A 60 -42.34 1.52 11.47
C SER A 60 -41.67 0.18 11.22
N HIS A 61 -40.60 -0.09 11.93
CA HIS A 61 -39.87 -1.35 11.88
C HIS A 61 -39.64 -1.84 13.31
N PRO A 62 -39.92 -3.15 13.63
CA PRO A 62 -39.80 -3.68 15.00
C PRO A 62 -38.44 -3.46 15.64
N ASN A 63 -37.38 -3.48 14.82
CA ASN A 63 -36.00 -3.28 15.25
C ASN A 63 -35.51 -1.82 15.13
N GLN A 64 -36.41 -0.86 14.93
CA GLN A 64 -36.04 0.55 14.89
C GLN A 64 -35.65 1.02 16.28
N HIS A 65 -34.57 1.83 16.37
CA HIS A 65 -34.17 2.46 17.63
C HIS A 65 -35.23 3.46 18.07
N SER A 66 -35.53 3.49 19.36
CA SER A 66 -36.42 4.51 19.96
C SER A 66 -35.71 5.86 20.00
N GLU A 67 -36.45 6.93 20.14
CA GLU A 67 -35.88 8.27 20.24
C GLU A 67 -34.96 8.41 21.48
N ASP A 68 -35.31 7.76 22.59
CA ASP A 68 -34.48 7.73 23.80
C ASP A 68 -33.13 7.04 23.55
N GLU A 69 -33.13 5.91 22.81
CA GLU A 69 -31.89 5.24 22.43
C GLU A 69 -31.04 6.14 21.49
N LEU A 70 -31.68 6.84 20.57
CA LEU A 70 -30.98 7.77 19.66
C LEU A 70 -30.37 8.94 20.42
N GLN A 71 -31.12 9.50 21.38
CA GLN A 71 -30.66 10.59 22.21
C GLN A 71 -29.49 10.15 23.13
N LEU A 72 -29.58 8.95 23.70
CA LEU A 72 -28.48 8.35 24.44
C LEU A 72 -27.21 8.20 23.58
N ILE A 73 -27.35 7.71 22.35
CA ILE A 73 -26.23 7.56 21.40
C ILE A 73 -25.61 8.92 21.09
N ARG A 74 -26.42 9.96 20.78
CA ARG A 74 -25.93 11.31 20.47
C ARG A 74 -25.19 11.93 21.67
N ASN A 75 -25.77 11.87 22.86
CA ASN A 75 -25.19 12.41 24.07
C ASN A 75 -23.86 11.71 24.43
N MET A 76 -23.83 10.40 24.31
CA MET A 76 -22.62 9.63 24.55
C MET A 76 -21.54 9.88 23.48
N ARG A 77 -21.91 10.06 22.21
CA ARG A 77 -20.96 10.41 21.13
C ARG A 77 -20.33 11.78 21.36
N ARG A 78 -21.12 12.76 21.78
CA ARG A 78 -20.60 14.10 22.12
C ARG A 78 -19.54 14.05 23.22
N ARG A 79 -19.77 13.22 24.27
CA ARG A 79 -18.80 13.03 25.38
C ARG A 79 -17.59 12.17 25.01
N ASN A 80 -17.72 11.31 24.01
CA ASN A 80 -16.68 10.36 23.59
C ASN A 80 -16.43 10.40 22.07
N PRO A 81 -16.03 11.55 21.50
CA PRO A 81 -15.97 11.73 20.05
C PRO A 81 -14.95 10.81 19.36
N HIS A 82 -13.89 10.45 20.05
CA HIS A 82 -12.77 9.65 19.54
C HIS A 82 -12.88 8.16 19.86
N ALA A 83 -13.90 7.73 20.64
CA ALA A 83 -14.05 6.33 20.99
C ALA A 83 -14.30 5.44 19.78
N GLY A 84 -13.52 4.36 19.64
CA GLY A 84 -13.75 3.33 18.65
C GLY A 84 -15.10 2.62 18.86
N LEU A 85 -15.64 1.97 17.82
CA LEU A 85 -16.99 1.39 17.84
C LEU A 85 -17.22 0.43 19.00
N VAL A 86 -16.28 -0.47 19.26
CA VAL A 86 -16.39 -1.47 20.33
C VAL A 86 -16.43 -0.81 21.71
N VAL A 87 -15.46 0.07 21.99
CA VAL A 87 -15.39 0.80 23.26
C VAL A 87 -16.64 1.66 23.46
N PHE A 88 -17.10 2.31 22.42
CA PHE A 88 -18.31 3.12 22.43
C PHE A 88 -19.55 2.29 22.75
N TRP A 89 -19.69 1.11 22.12
CA TRP A 89 -20.77 0.18 22.37
C TRP A 89 -20.75 -0.34 23.83
N VAL A 90 -19.57 -0.70 24.36
CA VAL A 90 -19.45 -1.12 25.77
C VAL A 90 -19.90 -0.01 26.73
N LYS A 91 -19.49 1.24 26.49
CA LYS A 91 -19.93 2.40 27.29
C LYS A 91 -21.44 2.65 27.22
N LEU A 92 -22.06 2.40 26.07
CA LEU A 92 -23.51 2.49 25.92
C LEU A 92 -24.21 1.36 26.68
N ARG A 93 -23.70 0.13 26.61
CA ARG A 93 -24.25 -1.02 27.38
C ARG A 93 -24.25 -0.78 28.89
N GLN A 94 -23.21 -0.17 29.42
CA GLN A 94 -23.13 0.24 30.82
C GLN A 94 -24.23 1.24 31.21
N ARG A 95 -24.93 1.84 30.23
CA ARG A 95 -26.04 2.78 30.41
C ARG A 95 -27.39 2.26 29.92
N GLY A 96 -27.54 0.93 29.84
CA GLY A 96 -28.80 0.29 29.50
C GLY A 96 -29.05 0.08 28.01
N TYR A 97 -28.10 0.39 27.12
CA TYR A 97 -28.26 0.10 25.68
C TYR A 97 -28.19 -1.40 25.41
N THR A 98 -29.21 -1.98 24.80
CA THR A 98 -29.36 -3.44 24.63
C THR A 98 -29.07 -3.94 23.21
N ARG A 99 -29.03 -3.04 22.20
CA ARG A 99 -28.90 -3.41 20.79
C ARG A 99 -27.49 -3.90 20.45
N SER A 100 -27.40 -4.67 19.36
CA SER A 100 -26.14 -5.20 18.85
C SER A 100 -25.16 -4.11 18.36
N ILE A 101 -23.87 -4.42 18.34
CA ILE A 101 -22.83 -3.53 17.82
C ILE A 101 -23.05 -3.20 16.32
N THR A 102 -23.56 -4.16 15.53
CA THR A 102 -23.87 -3.95 14.11
C THR A 102 -25.06 -2.99 13.95
N GLY A 103 -26.07 -3.10 14.81
CA GLY A 103 -27.20 -2.15 14.86
C GLY A 103 -26.72 -0.74 15.17
N LEU A 104 -25.87 -0.60 16.18
CA LEU A 104 -25.25 0.68 16.54
C LEU A 104 -24.46 1.28 15.39
N TYR A 105 -23.63 0.49 14.70
CA TYR A 105 -22.86 0.96 13.55
C TYR A 105 -23.75 1.55 12.44
N ARG A 106 -24.85 0.84 12.09
CA ARG A 106 -25.80 1.30 11.08
C ARG A 106 -26.48 2.62 11.48
N VAL A 107 -26.83 2.75 12.76
CA VAL A 107 -27.43 3.96 13.30
C VAL A 107 -26.45 5.13 13.28
N LEU A 108 -25.22 4.95 13.74
CA LEU A 108 -24.18 5.98 13.68
C LEU A 108 -23.92 6.48 12.26
N ARG A 109 -23.90 5.56 11.29
CA ARG A 109 -23.79 5.91 9.86
C ARG A 109 -24.98 6.76 9.38
N ARG A 110 -26.19 6.37 9.73
CA ARG A 110 -27.42 7.08 9.35
C ARG A 110 -27.53 8.46 10.00
N LEU A 111 -27.10 8.59 11.25
CA LEU A 111 -27.11 9.86 11.98
C LEU A 111 -25.97 10.82 11.59
N GLY A 112 -25.03 10.40 10.76
CA GLY A 112 -23.84 11.19 10.44
C GLY A 112 -22.89 11.38 11.62
N GLU A 113 -22.94 10.46 12.60
CA GLU A 113 -22.16 10.49 13.85
C GLU A 113 -21.02 9.45 13.87
N PRO A 114 -20.16 9.37 12.85
CA PRO A 114 -19.02 8.46 12.87
C PRO A 114 -18.01 8.90 13.90
N ARG A 115 -17.05 8.01 14.21
CA ARG A 115 -15.89 8.35 15.04
C ARG A 115 -15.14 9.54 14.41
N LYS A 116 -14.94 10.59 15.19
CA LYS A 116 -14.03 11.67 14.82
C LYS A 116 -12.58 11.16 15.00
N SER A 117 -11.85 11.04 13.92
CA SER A 117 -10.41 10.78 14.01
C SER A 117 -9.72 12.02 14.57
N LEU A 118 -8.73 11.80 15.45
CA LEU A 118 -7.79 12.86 15.75
C LEU A 118 -7.08 13.26 14.47
N PRO A 119 -6.89 14.55 14.20
CA PRO A 119 -6.08 14.97 13.09
C PRO A 119 -4.65 14.48 13.34
N ASN A 120 -4.28 13.37 12.73
CA ASN A 120 -2.87 13.04 12.61
C ASN A 120 -2.23 14.16 11.77
N PRO A 121 -1.15 14.78 12.24
CA PRO A 121 -0.38 15.65 11.36
C PRO A 121 -0.07 14.83 10.11
N LYS A 122 -0.57 15.27 8.96
CA LYS A 122 -0.28 14.60 7.70
C LYS A 122 1.22 14.63 7.53
N TYR A 123 1.87 13.48 7.62
CA TYR A 123 3.26 13.36 7.25
C TYR A 123 3.35 13.75 5.77
N ILE A 124 3.93 14.90 5.50
CA ILE A 124 4.27 15.34 4.15
C ILE A 124 5.66 14.76 3.91
N PRO A 125 5.78 13.69 3.10
CA PRO A 125 7.09 13.15 2.78
C PRO A 125 7.89 14.23 2.05
N LYS A 126 9.10 14.50 2.53
CA LYS A 126 10.05 15.32 1.76
C LYS A 126 10.25 14.66 0.40
N PRO A 127 10.34 15.45 -0.69
CA PRO A 127 10.64 14.91 -2.00
C PRO A 127 11.90 14.04 -1.92
N TYR A 128 11.86 12.87 -2.57
CA TYR A 128 13.04 12.02 -2.65
C TYR A 128 14.10 12.71 -3.50
N GLU A 129 15.29 12.86 -2.93
CA GLU A 129 16.44 13.43 -3.63
C GLU A 129 16.84 12.48 -4.79
N LYS A 130 16.66 12.92 -6.01
CA LYS A 130 17.08 12.15 -7.19
C LYS A 130 18.59 12.31 -7.39
N MET A 131 19.27 11.22 -7.67
CA MET A 131 20.69 11.25 -8.04
C MET A 131 20.82 11.58 -9.52
N HIS A 132 21.86 12.31 -9.88
CA HIS A 132 22.06 12.87 -11.21
C HIS A 132 23.16 12.16 -12.00
N TYR A 133 24.06 11.44 -11.34
CA TYR A 133 25.17 10.70 -11.97
C TYR A 133 25.53 9.44 -11.16
N PRO A 134 26.21 8.46 -11.81
CA PRO A 134 26.65 7.24 -11.13
C PRO A 134 27.66 7.55 -10.03
N GLY A 135 27.57 6.83 -8.91
CA GLY A 135 28.47 6.97 -7.77
C GLY A 135 28.16 8.12 -6.82
N GLN A 136 27.24 9.02 -7.16
CA GLN A 136 26.81 10.10 -6.27
C GLN A 136 26.31 9.55 -4.92
N LYS A 137 25.61 8.42 -4.95
CA LYS A 137 25.19 7.68 -3.76
C LYS A 137 24.96 6.19 -4.05
N VAL A 138 25.63 5.35 -3.28
CA VAL A 138 25.53 3.89 -3.33
C VAL A 138 24.86 3.38 -2.05
N GLN A 139 23.84 2.57 -2.17
CA GLN A 139 23.21 1.89 -1.02
C GLN A 139 23.87 0.53 -0.84
N ILE A 140 24.26 0.22 0.41
CA ILE A 140 24.81 -1.09 0.79
C ILE A 140 23.90 -1.73 1.84
N ASP A 141 23.72 -3.04 1.74
CA ASP A 141 22.95 -3.85 2.67
C ASP A 141 23.43 -5.31 2.65
N VAL A 142 23.21 -6.01 3.75
CA VAL A 142 23.57 -7.43 3.88
C VAL A 142 22.31 -8.26 4.01
N LYS A 143 22.23 -9.30 3.21
CA LYS A 143 21.14 -10.24 3.22
C LYS A 143 21.61 -11.61 3.73
N PHE A 144 20.89 -12.15 4.70
CA PHE A 144 21.04 -13.56 5.10
C PHE A 144 20.46 -14.46 4.01
N VAL A 145 21.27 -15.44 3.58
CA VAL A 145 20.78 -16.46 2.65
C VAL A 145 19.76 -17.33 3.38
N PRO A 146 18.55 -17.55 2.81
CA PRO A 146 17.55 -18.38 3.45
C PRO A 146 18.10 -19.79 3.74
N THR A 147 17.96 -20.26 4.97
CA THR A 147 18.47 -21.59 5.39
C THR A 147 17.86 -22.73 4.60
N ALA A 148 16.65 -22.56 4.07
CA ALA A 148 16.00 -23.52 3.18
C ALA A 148 16.75 -23.73 1.85
N CYS A 149 17.56 -22.76 1.42
CA CYS A 149 18.37 -22.86 0.21
C CYS A 149 19.72 -23.55 0.44
N ILE A 150 20.15 -23.73 1.70
CA ILE A 150 21.41 -24.42 2.04
C ILE A 150 21.07 -25.88 2.23
N VAL A 151 21.74 -26.75 1.48
CA VAL A 151 21.48 -28.20 1.43
C VAL A 151 22.76 -29.03 1.57
N GLY A 152 22.63 -30.35 1.69
CA GLY A 152 23.78 -31.27 1.77
C GLY A 152 24.65 -31.03 3.00
N ASP A 153 25.96 -31.17 2.82
CA ASP A 153 26.97 -31.06 3.88
C ASP A 153 27.03 -29.69 4.53
N ALA A 154 26.82 -28.64 3.76
CA ALA A 154 26.77 -27.26 4.28
C ALA A 154 25.63 -27.08 5.30
N LYS A 155 24.47 -27.67 5.03
CA LYS A 155 23.33 -27.68 5.97
C LYS A 155 23.63 -28.52 7.20
N ALA A 156 24.23 -29.69 7.03
CA ALA A 156 24.58 -30.59 8.13
C ALA A 156 25.62 -29.96 9.10
N LYS A 157 26.52 -29.14 8.58
CA LYS A 157 27.51 -28.37 9.35
C LYS A 157 26.92 -27.08 9.95
N GLY A 158 25.68 -26.72 9.64
CA GLY A 158 25.04 -25.47 10.11
C GLY A 158 25.67 -24.21 9.53
N GLU A 159 26.23 -24.29 8.31
CA GLU A 159 26.88 -23.17 7.67
C GLU A 159 25.86 -22.05 7.38
N LYS A 160 26.29 -20.79 7.48
CA LYS A 160 25.49 -19.60 7.16
C LYS A 160 26.19 -18.83 6.06
N PHE A 161 25.42 -18.40 5.07
CA PHE A 161 25.95 -17.61 3.97
C PHE A 161 25.29 -16.24 3.96
N TYR A 162 26.04 -15.25 3.55
CA TYR A 162 25.63 -13.84 3.52
C TYR A 162 25.85 -13.27 2.13
N GLN A 163 24.87 -12.53 1.64
CA GLN A 163 24.97 -11.76 0.41
C GLN A 163 25.16 -10.31 0.76
N TYR A 164 26.31 -9.76 0.49
CA TYR A 164 26.55 -8.32 0.52
C TYR A 164 26.13 -7.70 -0.82
N THR A 165 25.44 -6.60 -0.78
CA THR A 165 24.85 -5.96 -1.96
C THR A 165 25.11 -4.47 -1.94
N ALA A 166 25.66 -3.94 -3.03
CA ALA A 166 25.80 -2.51 -3.28
C ALA A 166 25.05 -2.13 -4.55
N ILE A 167 24.21 -1.09 -4.48
CA ILE A 167 23.44 -0.58 -5.62
C ILE A 167 23.68 0.91 -5.78
N ASP A 168 24.12 1.32 -6.96
CA ASP A 168 24.16 2.73 -7.33
C ASP A 168 22.72 3.27 -7.50
N GLU A 169 22.45 4.39 -6.82
CA GLU A 169 21.11 4.97 -6.82
C GLU A 169 20.68 5.56 -8.16
N TYR A 170 21.61 6.02 -8.98
CA TYR A 170 21.33 6.60 -10.29
C TYR A 170 21.08 5.50 -11.33
N SER A 171 22.10 4.68 -11.62
CA SER A 171 22.07 3.68 -12.69
C SER A 171 21.42 2.36 -12.32
N ARG A 172 21.18 2.09 -11.04
CA ARG A 172 20.77 0.78 -10.51
C ARG A 172 21.82 -0.31 -10.72
N PHE A 173 23.00 0.03 -11.19
CA PHE A 173 24.08 -0.93 -11.36
C PHE A 173 24.45 -1.53 -10.02
N ARG A 174 24.55 -2.84 -9.98
CA ARG A 174 24.65 -3.61 -8.73
C ARG A 174 25.95 -4.43 -8.69
N TYR A 175 26.64 -4.39 -7.56
CA TYR A 175 27.67 -5.32 -7.18
C TYR A 175 27.17 -6.18 -6.02
N ILE A 176 27.35 -7.49 -6.10
CA ILE A 176 27.02 -8.44 -5.03
C ILE A 176 28.15 -9.44 -4.85
N GLU A 177 28.37 -9.83 -3.60
CA GLU A 177 29.41 -10.78 -3.24
C GLU A 177 28.95 -11.68 -2.07
N ALA A 178 29.43 -12.92 -2.07
CA ALA A 178 29.14 -13.93 -1.06
C ALA A 178 30.18 -13.88 0.07
N PHE A 179 29.73 -14.00 1.32
CA PHE A 179 30.58 -14.11 2.51
C PHE A 179 30.05 -15.21 3.44
N GLN A 180 30.96 -15.82 4.22
CA GLN A 180 30.61 -16.75 5.28
C GLN A 180 30.45 -16.06 6.64
N GLU A 181 30.88 -14.81 6.74
CA GLU A 181 30.84 -14.02 7.97
C GLU A 181 30.08 -12.71 7.78
N HIS A 182 29.44 -12.28 8.85
CA HIS A 182 28.68 -11.04 8.93
C HIS A 182 29.28 -10.17 10.04
N ASN A 183 30.37 -9.48 9.69
CA ASN A 183 31.11 -8.62 10.62
C ASN A 183 31.70 -7.38 9.91
N SER A 184 32.30 -6.50 10.67
CA SER A 184 32.87 -5.24 10.15
C SER A 184 34.07 -5.46 9.22
N TYR A 185 34.83 -6.54 9.42
CA TYR A 185 35.94 -6.90 8.53
C TYR A 185 35.41 -7.28 7.14
N SER A 186 34.42 -8.18 7.07
CA SER A 186 33.78 -8.58 5.80
C SER A 186 33.19 -7.38 5.08
N SER A 187 32.58 -6.45 5.82
CA SER A 187 32.03 -5.21 5.26
C SER A 187 33.13 -4.31 4.66
N ALA A 188 34.28 -4.20 5.32
CA ALA A 188 35.42 -3.43 4.81
C ALA A 188 36.06 -4.07 3.57
N VAL A 189 36.18 -5.39 3.53
CA VAL A 189 36.65 -6.14 2.35
C VAL A 189 35.67 -5.98 1.18
N PHE A 190 34.36 -6.14 1.43
CA PHE A 190 33.32 -5.91 0.43
C PHE A 190 33.40 -4.50 -0.17
N LEU A 191 33.59 -3.47 0.67
CA LEU A 191 33.73 -2.09 0.21
C LEU A 191 34.89 -1.92 -0.76
N GLU A 192 36.06 -2.54 -0.47
CA GLU A 192 37.20 -2.49 -1.38
C GLU A 192 36.92 -3.16 -2.72
N HIS A 193 36.33 -4.35 -2.68
CA HIS A 193 35.98 -5.09 -3.88
C HIS A 193 34.93 -4.34 -4.73
N MET A 194 33.95 -3.76 -4.08
CA MET A 194 32.90 -2.94 -4.73
C MET A 194 33.54 -1.74 -5.47
N ILE A 195 34.44 -1.00 -4.81
CA ILE A 195 35.07 0.17 -5.43
C ILE A 195 35.91 -0.23 -6.64
N LYS A 196 36.62 -1.36 -6.59
CA LYS A 196 37.37 -1.89 -7.73
C LYS A 196 36.47 -2.35 -8.87
N ALA A 197 35.26 -2.85 -8.55
CA ALA A 197 34.31 -3.38 -9.52
C ALA A 197 33.46 -2.30 -10.20
N PHE A 198 33.23 -1.17 -9.55
CA PHE A 198 32.47 -0.07 -10.13
C PHE A 198 33.34 0.74 -11.11
N PRO A 199 32.83 0.99 -12.34
CA PRO A 199 33.57 1.76 -13.36
C PRO A 199 33.41 3.28 -13.16
N PHE A 200 33.05 3.73 -11.97
CA PHE A 200 32.88 5.14 -11.61
C PHE A 200 33.31 5.40 -10.17
N LYS A 201 33.63 6.65 -9.86
CA LYS A 201 33.98 7.06 -8.51
C LYS A 201 32.77 7.07 -7.59
N VAL A 202 32.89 6.47 -6.41
CA VAL A 202 31.87 6.48 -5.36
C VAL A 202 32.10 7.66 -4.42
N GLU A 203 31.13 8.56 -4.29
CA GLU A 203 31.23 9.74 -3.43
C GLU A 203 30.54 9.56 -2.08
N CYS A 204 29.47 8.78 -2.04
CA CYS A 204 28.68 8.57 -0.84
C CYS A 204 28.21 7.12 -0.75
N VAL A 205 28.42 6.51 0.40
CA VAL A 205 27.89 5.21 0.75
C VAL A 205 26.81 5.37 1.81
N GLN A 206 25.67 4.73 1.61
CA GLN A 206 24.55 4.70 2.55
C GLN A 206 24.27 3.28 2.99
N THR A 207 24.20 3.06 4.32
CA THR A 207 23.83 1.78 4.93
C THR A 207 22.68 1.97 5.92
N ASP A 208 22.14 0.86 6.41
CA ASP A 208 21.38 0.85 7.65
C ASP A 208 22.31 1.01 8.88
N ASN A 209 21.76 0.79 10.08
CA ASN A 209 22.52 0.89 11.33
C ASN A 209 22.96 -0.52 11.84
N GLY A 210 23.21 -1.47 10.95
CA GLY A 210 23.74 -2.77 11.30
C GLY A 210 25.11 -2.67 11.98
N LEU A 211 25.40 -3.57 12.93
CA LEU A 211 26.66 -3.57 13.70
C LEU A 211 27.87 -3.88 12.82
N GLU A 212 27.67 -4.51 11.68
CA GLU A 212 28.69 -4.75 10.65
C GLU A 212 29.15 -3.48 9.96
N PHE A 213 28.35 -2.41 10.03
CA PHE A 213 28.66 -1.12 9.43
C PHE A 213 29.01 -0.06 10.46
N THR A 214 28.30 -0.01 11.61
CA THR A 214 28.45 1.06 12.58
C THR A 214 28.07 0.65 14.00
N LYS A 215 28.77 1.20 14.98
CA LYS A 215 28.47 1.04 16.42
C LYS A 215 27.63 2.18 16.99
N ARG A 216 27.15 3.09 16.16
CA ARG A 216 26.44 4.31 16.59
C ARG A 216 25.27 4.03 17.54
N LEU A 217 24.54 2.95 17.36
CA LEU A 217 23.41 2.60 18.24
C LEU A 217 23.86 2.14 19.63
N LEU A 218 25.08 1.63 19.76
CA LEU A 218 25.67 1.25 21.06
C LEU A 218 26.24 2.43 21.81
N LYS A 219 26.23 3.66 21.21
CA LYS A 219 26.84 4.88 21.77
C LYS A 219 28.36 4.71 22.06
N GLU A 220 29.01 3.77 21.40
CA GLU A 220 30.45 3.62 21.42
C GLU A 220 31.06 4.65 20.46
N ASN A 221 32.18 5.25 20.90
CA ASN A 221 32.91 6.24 20.09
C ASN A 221 33.91 5.59 19.11
N ASP A 222 34.09 4.28 19.21
CA ASP A 222 35.04 3.58 18.37
C ASP A 222 34.48 3.36 16.96
N LEU A 223 35.27 3.70 15.96
CA LEU A 223 34.96 3.44 14.58
C LEU A 223 35.03 1.94 14.26
N THR A 224 34.16 1.49 13.37
CA THR A 224 34.28 0.16 12.79
C THR A 224 35.33 0.14 11.68
N LEU A 225 35.87 -1.04 11.35
CA LEU A 225 36.80 -1.18 10.23
C LEU A 225 36.21 -0.67 8.91
N PHE A 226 34.91 -0.81 8.75
CA PHE A 226 34.18 -0.26 7.60
C PHE A 226 34.18 1.27 7.58
N GLU A 227 33.93 1.92 8.71
CA GLU A 227 33.97 3.38 8.84
C GLU A 227 35.38 3.94 8.64
N GLU A 228 36.40 3.31 9.25
CA GLU A 228 37.80 3.68 9.02
C GLU A 228 38.19 3.60 7.53
N LYS A 229 37.70 2.57 6.84
CA LYS A 229 37.97 2.39 5.42
C LYS A 229 37.33 3.45 4.57
N LEU A 230 36.08 3.85 4.87
CA LEU A 230 35.40 4.96 4.19
C LEU A 230 36.17 6.28 4.37
N ILE A 231 36.67 6.55 5.57
CA ILE A 231 37.49 7.74 5.86
C ILE A 231 38.79 7.73 5.04
N LYS A 232 39.51 6.59 5.02
CA LYS A 232 40.74 6.43 4.22
C LYS A 232 40.52 6.64 2.73
N LEU A 233 39.35 6.28 2.22
CA LEU A 233 38.97 6.41 0.80
C LEU A 233 38.35 7.77 0.48
N GLY A 234 38.12 8.64 1.47
CA GLY A 234 37.49 9.96 1.29
C GLY A 234 36.02 9.86 0.84
N ILE A 235 35.33 8.78 1.20
CA ILE A 235 33.93 8.54 0.83
C ILE A 235 33.01 9.02 1.95
N ARG A 236 32.02 9.83 1.62
CA ARG A 236 31.02 10.26 2.60
C ARG A 236 30.18 9.08 3.08
N TYR A 237 30.00 9.00 4.38
CA TYR A 237 29.16 7.97 4.99
C TYR A 237 27.81 8.54 5.41
N LYS A 238 26.73 7.89 5.00
CA LYS A 238 25.36 8.25 5.34
C LYS A 238 24.64 7.07 5.96
N GLN A 239 24.24 7.20 7.20
CA GLN A 239 23.42 6.21 7.90
C GLN A 239 21.96 6.60 7.75
N ILE A 240 21.07 5.62 7.54
CA ILE A 240 19.64 5.89 7.56
C ILE A 240 19.19 6.20 9.00
N ARG A 241 18.13 7.00 9.12
CA ARG A 241 17.53 7.24 10.44
C ARG A 241 16.94 5.93 10.95
N PRO A 242 17.06 5.63 12.27
CA PRO A 242 16.40 4.47 12.86
C PRO A 242 14.89 4.46 12.49
N TYR A 243 14.34 3.28 12.27
CA TYR A 243 12.93 3.06 11.89
C TYR A 243 12.47 3.75 10.61
N THR A 244 13.38 4.07 9.69
CA THR A 244 13.05 4.64 8.37
C THR A 244 13.58 3.80 7.21
N PRO A 245 13.07 2.55 7.00
CA PRO A 245 13.57 1.63 5.98
C PRO A 245 13.46 2.20 4.56
N ARG A 246 12.54 3.11 4.30
CA ARG A 246 12.36 3.75 2.97
C ARG A 246 13.63 4.38 2.40
N HIS A 247 14.59 4.73 3.23
CA HIS A 247 15.84 5.34 2.78
C HIS A 247 16.76 4.33 2.06
N ASN A 248 16.70 3.03 2.41
CA ASN A 248 17.46 1.95 1.76
C ASN A 248 16.62 1.16 0.74
N GLY A 249 15.51 1.74 0.29
CA GLY A 249 14.47 1.06 -0.48
C GLY A 249 14.91 0.50 -1.84
N LYS A 250 16.04 0.95 -2.41
CA LYS A 250 16.54 0.40 -3.68
C LYS A 250 17.22 -0.94 -3.49
N VAL A 251 18.07 -1.05 -2.48
CA VAL A 251 18.73 -2.31 -2.13
C VAL A 251 17.73 -3.32 -1.55
N GLU A 252 16.79 -2.88 -0.69
CA GLU A 252 15.72 -3.73 -0.16
C GLU A 252 14.84 -4.31 -1.28
N ARG A 253 14.46 -3.46 -2.26
CA ARG A 253 13.71 -3.93 -3.43
C ARG A 253 14.49 -4.93 -4.27
N SER A 254 15.80 -4.76 -4.37
CA SER A 254 16.69 -5.71 -5.02
C SER A 254 16.70 -7.06 -4.28
N HIS A 255 16.81 -7.04 -2.96
CA HIS A 255 16.75 -8.27 -2.13
C HIS A 255 15.41 -8.99 -2.23
N ARG A 256 14.30 -8.24 -2.37
CA ARG A 256 13.00 -8.83 -2.66
C ARG A 256 12.99 -9.57 -4.00
N LYS A 257 13.58 -8.99 -5.03
CA LYS A 257 13.75 -9.64 -6.34
C LYS A 257 14.67 -10.86 -6.29
N ASP A 258 15.71 -10.79 -5.47
CA ASP A 258 16.58 -11.96 -5.23
C ASP A 258 15.78 -13.11 -4.58
N ASN A 259 14.88 -12.81 -3.63
CA ASN A 259 13.99 -13.83 -3.06
C ASN A 259 13.09 -14.46 -4.12
N GLU A 260 12.47 -13.64 -4.99
CA GLU A 260 11.51 -14.09 -6.00
C GLU A 260 12.17 -14.89 -7.13
N TYR A 261 13.34 -14.47 -7.62
CA TYR A 261 13.93 -14.99 -8.86
C TYR A 261 15.22 -15.80 -8.67
N PHE A 262 15.82 -15.77 -7.49
CA PHE A 262 17.05 -16.50 -7.22
C PHE A 262 16.85 -17.50 -6.09
N TYR A 263 16.59 -17.05 -4.88
CA TYR A 263 16.49 -17.95 -3.72
C TYR A 263 15.29 -18.90 -3.80
N ALA A 264 14.19 -18.53 -4.43
CA ALA A 264 13.03 -19.41 -4.61
C ALA A 264 13.30 -20.63 -5.50
N CYS A 265 14.35 -20.58 -6.35
CA CYS A 265 14.61 -21.57 -7.39
C CYS A 265 16.00 -22.22 -7.30
N HIS A 266 16.83 -21.84 -6.29
CA HIS A 266 18.21 -22.31 -6.21
C HIS A 266 18.48 -22.95 -4.84
N ALA A 267 19.35 -23.97 -4.85
CA ALA A 267 19.87 -24.64 -3.67
C ALA A 267 21.41 -24.64 -3.73
N PHE A 268 22.05 -24.52 -2.57
CA PHE A 268 23.51 -24.37 -2.44
C PHE A 268 24.07 -25.50 -1.60
N TYR A 269 24.94 -26.28 -2.21
CA TYR A 269 25.60 -27.44 -1.58
C TYR A 269 26.87 -27.07 -0.82
N SER A 270 27.50 -25.94 -1.20
CA SER A 270 28.70 -25.39 -0.56
C SER A 270 28.76 -23.89 -0.71
N PHE A 271 29.68 -23.24 0.00
CA PHE A 271 29.94 -21.81 -0.17
C PHE A 271 30.40 -21.44 -1.58
N ASP A 272 31.28 -22.25 -2.17
CA ASP A 272 31.77 -22.03 -3.54
C ASP A 272 30.65 -22.17 -4.56
N ASP A 273 29.75 -23.13 -4.38
CA ASP A 273 28.56 -23.27 -5.21
C ASP A 273 27.67 -22.04 -5.12
N PHE A 274 27.38 -21.55 -3.90
CA PHE A 274 26.65 -20.30 -3.70
C PHE A 274 27.32 -19.11 -4.39
N LYS A 275 28.64 -18.95 -4.21
CA LYS A 275 29.42 -17.86 -4.82
C LYS A 275 29.32 -17.89 -6.35
N ASN A 276 29.43 -19.06 -6.97
CA ASN A 276 29.36 -19.23 -8.42
C ASN A 276 27.95 -18.90 -8.95
N GLN A 277 26.92 -19.43 -8.32
CA GLN A 277 25.53 -19.15 -8.70
C GLN A 277 25.18 -17.67 -8.50
N LEU A 278 25.64 -17.04 -7.41
CA LEU A 278 25.44 -15.62 -7.13
C LEU A 278 26.10 -14.72 -8.18
N ALA A 279 27.31 -15.08 -8.64
CA ALA A 279 28.00 -14.36 -9.71
C ALA A 279 27.22 -14.39 -11.04
N VAL A 280 26.61 -15.52 -11.38
CA VAL A 280 25.72 -15.62 -12.55
C VAL A 280 24.47 -14.75 -12.37
N HIS A 281 23.86 -14.80 -11.19
CA HIS A 281 22.69 -13.98 -10.86
C HIS A 281 22.99 -12.48 -10.93
N SER A 282 24.16 -12.04 -10.46
CA SER A 282 24.62 -10.65 -10.57
C SER A 282 24.68 -10.17 -12.02
N ARG A 283 25.23 -10.98 -12.91
CA ARG A 283 25.29 -10.67 -14.34
C ARG A 283 23.90 -10.57 -14.97
N LYS A 284 23.00 -11.51 -14.63
CA LYS A 284 21.59 -11.46 -15.09
C LYS A 284 20.91 -10.17 -14.65
N TYR A 285 21.06 -9.77 -13.38
CA TYR A 285 20.46 -8.55 -12.87
C TYR A 285 20.92 -7.30 -13.61
N ASN A 286 22.23 -7.15 -13.83
CA ASN A 286 22.78 -5.96 -14.48
C ASN A 286 22.48 -5.89 -15.98
N ASN A 287 22.00 -6.98 -16.60
CA ASN A 287 21.57 -7.03 -17.98
C ASN A 287 20.03 -7.10 -18.12
N PHE A 288 19.28 -7.03 -17.02
CA PHE A 288 17.81 -7.10 -17.05
C PHE A 288 17.20 -5.71 -17.29
N PRO A 289 16.31 -5.55 -18.31
CA PRO A 289 15.69 -4.26 -18.60
C PRO A 289 14.74 -3.84 -17.49
N MET A 290 14.84 -2.57 -17.07
CA MET A 290 14.07 -2.02 -15.95
C MET A 290 13.23 -0.82 -16.36
N ARG A 291 11.94 -0.83 -16.00
CA ARG A 291 11.03 0.29 -16.30
C ARG A 291 11.54 1.65 -15.79
N PRO A 292 12.11 1.78 -14.55
CA PRO A 292 12.64 3.05 -14.06
C PRO A 292 13.85 3.59 -14.85
N LEU A 293 14.45 2.78 -15.70
CA LEU A 293 15.58 3.14 -16.57
C LEU A 293 15.16 3.28 -18.05
N GLY A 294 13.87 3.52 -18.31
CA GLY A 294 13.34 3.59 -19.67
C GLY A 294 13.48 2.26 -20.42
N TRP A 295 13.33 1.14 -19.72
CA TRP A 295 13.50 -0.24 -20.26
C TRP A 295 14.93 -0.60 -20.68
N LYS A 296 15.92 0.23 -20.34
CA LYS A 296 17.34 -0.16 -20.42
C LYS A 296 17.71 -1.01 -19.21
N SER A 297 18.70 -1.89 -19.38
CA SER A 297 19.33 -2.57 -18.26
C SER A 297 20.25 -1.62 -17.49
N PRO A 298 20.56 -1.91 -16.21
CA PRO A 298 21.53 -1.12 -15.45
C PRO A 298 22.86 -0.92 -16.17
N ARG A 299 23.36 -1.95 -16.86
CA ARG A 299 24.60 -1.90 -17.64
C ARG A 299 24.48 -0.98 -18.84
N GLU A 300 23.42 -1.10 -19.63
CA GLU A 300 23.19 -0.24 -20.79
C GLU A 300 23.01 1.22 -20.37
N PHE A 301 22.26 1.46 -19.30
CA PHE A 301 22.04 2.80 -18.77
C PHE A 301 23.33 3.44 -18.26
N LEU A 302 24.16 2.69 -17.54
CA LEU A 302 25.46 3.12 -17.06
C LEU A 302 26.43 3.39 -18.21
N ASN A 303 26.54 2.48 -19.18
CA ASN A 303 27.42 2.64 -20.34
C ASN A 303 27.04 3.87 -21.18
N HIS A 304 25.75 4.13 -21.34
CA HIS A 304 25.31 5.34 -22.03
C HIS A 304 25.86 6.60 -21.34
N PHE A 305 25.71 6.70 -20.00
CA PHE A 305 26.24 7.84 -19.25
C PHE A 305 27.76 7.95 -19.37
N LEU A 306 28.49 6.83 -19.25
CA LEU A 306 29.96 6.82 -19.34
C LEU A 306 30.46 7.25 -20.70
N ASN A 307 29.72 6.98 -21.78
CA ASN A 307 30.10 7.33 -23.14
C ASN A 307 29.69 8.75 -23.54
N THR A 308 28.58 9.27 -23.05
CA THR A 308 28.01 10.56 -23.48
C THR A 308 28.19 11.67 -22.46
N GLY A 309 28.35 11.34 -21.18
CA GLY A 309 28.27 12.30 -20.07
C GLY A 309 26.88 12.89 -19.84
N GLU A 310 25.88 12.48 -20.63
CA GLU A 310 24.52 13.01 -20.56
C GLU A 310 23.67 12.30 -19.52
N VAL A 311 22.96 13.09 -18.72
CA VAL A 311 21.96 12.61 -17.77
C VAL A 311 20.71 12.20 -18.52
N ILE A 312 20.37 10.90 -18.51
CA ILE A 312 19.10 10.44 -19.03
C ILE A 312 18.00 10.85 -18.04
N LEU A 313 17.18 11.82 -18.42
CA LEU A 313 15.97 12.17 -17.68
C LEU A 313 14.93 11.04 -17.87
N SER A 314 14.68 10.27 -16.83
CA SER A 314 13.67 9.22 -16.78
C SER A 314 12.43 9.67 -16.00
#